data_4b37b232477cf920c4b04a05b85a0523
#
_entry.id   4b37b232477cf920c4b04a05b85a0523
#
_cell.length_a   1.000
_cell.length_b   1.000
_cell.length_c   1.000
_cell.angle_alpha   90.00
_cell.angle_beta   90.00
_cell.angle_gamma   90.00
#
_symmetry.space_group_name_H-M   'P 1'
#
loop_
_entity.id
_entity.type
_entity.pdbx_description
1 polymer ?
#
loop_
_entity_poly.entity_id
_entity_poly.type
_entity_poly.pdbx_seq_one_letter_code
_entity_poly.pdbx_strand_id
1 'polypeptide(L)'
;MRKCLLILFFAFAAAGASAAQIDTVAVFSAKMQREIPALVVVPDAGVGRRMPVLYLLHGFGGSYTTWQNITDLRPLADACGMIVVCPDGANSWYWDSPLDPASQFETFVAQELPDWIDARYLTIPSREGRAVTGLSMGGHGALWVALRHKDRFGAAGSTSGGVDIRPFPDSWEMKKQLGELKDNPERWNAHTVIRQAASLRDGELALIFDCGYQDFFYQVNLNLHEQLMRQGVGHDFLVRPGAHNAAYWSASLPCQMLFFQRWFARNAPQPAVTASGRRVVYIGDSITDGNWGKADGKPSSQRNLWDRNHLFGSGYMYLCASYYQGYFPDRDYRFFNRGVGGHALGDLAARWQEDV
;
A
#
# COMPACT_ATOMS: atom_id res chain seq x y z
N MET A 1 43.32 -21.23 45.53
CA MET A 1 42.47 -21.46 44.31
C MET A 1 41.38 -20.37 44.26
N ARG A 2 41.63 -19.31 43.50
CA ARG A 2 40.66 -18.22 43.29
C ARG A 2 39.88 -18.53 42.03
N LYS A 3 38.55 -18.74 42.15
CA LYS A 3 37.62 -18.90 41.02
C LYS A 3 37.31 -17.51 40.49
N CYS A 4 37.80 -17.19 39.28
CA CYS A 4 37.35 -16.02 38.55
C CYS A 4 35.99 -16.34 37.92
N LEU A 5 34.96 -15.62 38.35
CA LEU A 5 33.62 -15.63 37.74
C LEU A 5 33.64 -14.63 36.58
N LEU A 6 33.63 -15.13 35.35
CA LEU A 6 33.53 -14.30 34.16
C LEU A 6 32.03 -14.00 33.94
N ILE A 7 31.61 -12.78 34.23
CA ILE A 7 30.25 -12.31 33.93
C ILE A 7 30.28 -11.74 32.48
N LEU A 8 29.73 -12.51 31.55
CA LEU A 8 29.47 -12.00 30.20
C LEU A 8 28.24 -11.07 30.25
N PHE A 9 28.48 -9.79 30.10
CA PHE A 9 27.42 -8.82 29.79
C PHE A 9 27.01 -8.98 28.33
N PHE A 10 25.86 -9.59 28.07
CA PHE A 10 25.18 -9.44 26.79
C PHE A 10 24.56 -8.04 26.74
N ALA A 11 25.20 -7.11 26.06
CA ALA A 11 24.58 -5.89 25.66
C ALA A 11 23.57 -6.24 24.56
N PHE A 12 22.30 -6.41 24.91
CA PHE A 12 21.20 -6.33 23.93
C PHE A 12 21.18 -4.89 23.45
N ALA A 13 21.77 -4.65 22.28
CA ALA A 13 21.40 -3.48 21.51
C ALA A 13 19.93 -3.70 21.11
N ALA A 14 19.00 -3.10 21.84
CA ALA A 14 17.66 -2.91 21.37
C ALA A 14 17.80 -2.04 20.09
N ALA A 15 17.81 -2.70 18.93
CA ALA A 15 17.49 -2.01 17.70
C ALA A 15 16.09 -1.43 17.93
N GLY A 16 16.00 -0.13 18.21
CA GLY A 16 14.73 0.55 18.33
C GLY A 16 13.97 0.23 17.07
N ALA A 17 12.83 -0.45 17.23
CA ALA A 17 11.91 -0.62 16.11
C ALA A 17 11.50 0.80 15.72
N SER A 18 12.14 1.32 14.65
CA SER A 18 11.68 2.55 14.02
C SER A 18 10.28 2.24 13.49
N ALA A 19 9.35 3.14 13.70
CA ALA A 19 7.98 3.02 13.22
C ALA A 19 7.73 4.13 12.22
N ALA A 20 6.80 3.90 11.29
CA ALA A 20 6.36 4.91 10.34
C ALA A 20 6.13 6.26 11.03
N GLN A 21 6.59 7.33 10.41
CA GLN A 21 6.43 8.70 10.91
C GLN A 21 5.12 9.29 10.43
N ILE A 22 4.50 10.12 11.26
CA ILE A 22 3.27 10.85 10.93
C ILE A 22 3.58 12.34 10.92
N ASP A 23 3.36 12.95 9.77
CA ASP A 23 3.43 14.40 9.59
C ASP A 23 2.01 14.97 9.41
N THR A 24 1.73 16.10 10.02
CA THR A 24 0.56 16.92 9.68
C THR A 24 1.02 18.11 8.87
N VAL A 25 0.49 18.23 7.68
CA VAL A 25 0.89 19.25 6.71
C VAL A 25 -0.29 20.10 6.28
N ALA A 26 -0.01 21.33 5.83
CA ALA A 26 -0.97 22.23 5.21
C ALA A 26 -0.59 22.37 3.73
N VAL A 27 -1.50 22.01 2.85
CA VAL A 27 -1.31 22.06 1.39
C VAL A 27 -2.13 23.20 0.83
N PHE A 28 -1.47 24.22 0.26
CA PHE A 28 -2.16 25.32 -0.36
C PHE A 28 -2.84 24.89 -1.65
N SER A 29 -4.16 25.02 -1.71
CA SER A 29 -4.93 24.86 -2.93
C SER A 29 -4.99 26.21 -3.68
N ALA A 30 -4.36 26.25 -4.83
CA ALA A 30 -4.44 27.41 -5.70
C ALA A 30 -5.85 27.60 -6.27
N LYS A 31 -6.58 26.51 -6.49
CA LYS A 31 -7.95 26.54 -7.01
C LYS A 31 -8.94 27.11 -5.97
N MET A 32 -8.76 26.75 -4.69
CA MET A 32 -9.65 27.20 -3.60
C MET A 32 -9.09 28.38 -2.80
N GLN A 33 -7.85 28.85 -3.07
CA GLN A 33 -7.16 29.95 -2.40
C GLN A 33 -7.12 29.81 -0.86
N ARG A 34 -6.86 28.58 -0.40
CA ARG A 34 -6.74 28.27 1.03
C ARG A 34 -5.85 27.06 1.29
N GLU A 35 -5.38 26.95 2.52
CA GLU A 35 -4.67 25.76 2.98
C GLU A 35 -5.64 24.65 3.34
N ILE A 36 -5.32 23.41 2.93
CA ILE A 36 -6.06 22.20 3.24
C ILE A 36 -5.14 21.30 4.06
N PRO A 37 -5.53 20.92 5.28
CA PRO A 37 -4.71 20.03 6.09
C PRO A 37 -4.71 18.60 5.53
N ALA A 38 -3.58 17.93 5.70
CA ALA A 38 -3.45 16.51 5.40
C ALA A 38 -2.53 15.83 6.42
N LEU A 39 -2.79 14.55 6.68
CA LEU A 39 -1.92 13.68 7.45
C LEU A 39 -1.13 12.82 6.48
N VAL A 40 0.19 12.74 6.66
CA VAL A 40 1.09 11.94 5.83
C VAL A 40 1.78 10.91 6.71
N VAL A 41 1.63 9.63 6.38
CA VAL A 41 2.30 8.52 7.06
C VAL A 41 3.42 8.02 6.17
N VAL A 42 4.67 8.19 6.61
CA VAL A 42 5.86 7.78 5.86
C VAL A 42 6.43 6.51 6.50
N PRO A 43 6.47 5.37 5.80
CA PRO A 43 7.04 4.15 6.32
C PRO A 43 8.53 4.28 6.64
N ASP A 44 8.98 3.62 7.70
CA ASP A 44 10.38 3.59 8.08
C ASP A 44 11.27 2.94 6.99
N ALA A 45 10.79 1.87 6.38
CA ALA A 45 11.49 1.18 5.29
C ALA A 45 11.68 2.03 4.02
N GLY A 46 11.11 3.24 3.97
CA GLY A 46 11.16 4.17 2.84
C GLY A 46 12.32 5.15 2.85
N VAL A 47 13.12 5.16 3.91
CA VAL A 47 14.25 6.11 4.01
C VAL A 47 15.22 5.91 2.84
N GLY A 48 15.39 6.96 2.04
CA GLY A 48 16.33 6.98 0.92
C GLY A 48 15.86 6.34 -0.39
N ARG A 49 14.62 5.90 -0.53
CA ARG A 49 14.07 5.35 -1.78
C ARG A 49 12.70 5.93 -2.12
N ARG A 50 12.38 5.94 -3.41
CA ARG A 50 11.05 6.34 -3.88
C ARG A 50 10.00 5.28 -3.53
N MET A 51 8.83 5.73 -3.08
CA MET A 51 7.75 4.87 -2.62
C MET A 51 6.45 5.19 -3.36
N PRO A 52 5.58 4.19 -3.54
CA PRO A 52 4.22 4.45 -4.00
C PRO A 52 3.41 5.19 -2.93
N VAL A 53 2.35 5.84 -3.35
CA VAL A 53 1.47 6.66 -2.50
C VAL A 53 0.03 6.16 -2.58
N LEU A 54 -0.58 5.96 -1.42
CA LEU A 54 -2.02 5.73 -1.26
C LEU A 54 -2.68 6.98 -0.69
N TYR A 55 -3.57 7.61 -1.45
CA TYR A 55 -4.44 8.67 -0.97
C TYR A 55 -5.68 8.04 -0.33
N LEU A 56 -5.95 8.38 0.94
CA LEU A 56 -6.94 7.71 1.78
C LEU A 56 -8.00 8.71 2.26
N LEU A 57 -9.15 8.73 1.60
CA LEU A 57 -10.18 9.74 1.72
C LEU A 57 -11.17 9.43 2.85
N HIS A 58 -11.56 10.45 3.63
CA HIS A 58 -12.52 10.31 4.73
C HIS A 58 -13.98 10.43 4.26
N GLY A 59 -14.92 10.03 5.13
CA GLY A 59 -16.35 10.13 4.89
C GLY A 59 -16.95 11.48 5.26
N PHE A 60 -18.23 11.66 4.99
CA PHE A 60 -19.00 12.85 5.36
C PHE A 60 -18.92 13.14 6.86
N GLY A 61 -18.70 14.39 7.23
CA GLY A 61 -18.51 14.82 8.61
C GLY A 61 -17.16 14.46 9.23
N GLY A 62 -16.27 13.84 8.46
CA GLY A 62 -14.91 13.52 8.87
C GLY A 62 -13.89 14.62 8.58
N SER A 63 -12.62 14.28 8.75
CA SER A 63 -11.47 15.15 8.49
C SER A 63 -10.25 14.32 8.11
N TYR A 64 -9.13 14.97 7.85
CA TYR A 64 -7.82 14.33 7.59
C TYR A 64 -7.36 13.38 8.72
N THR A 65 -7.91 13.48 9.94
CA THR A 65 -7.56 12.59 11.07
C THR A 65 -8.48 11.36 11.17
N THR A 66 -9.57 11.29 10.42
CA THR A 66 -10.59 10.25 10.55
C THR A 66 -10.03 8.84 10.49
N TRP A 67 -9.19 8.55 9.50
CA TRP A 67 -8.63 7.22 9.35
C TRP A 67 -7.68 6.84 10.49
N GLN A 68 -6.85 7.77 10.94
CA GLN A 68 -5.95 7.57 12.09
C GLN A 68 -6.74 7.32 13.39
N ASN A 69 -7.92 7.91 13.52
CA ASN A 69 -8.82 7.66 14.67
C ASN A 69 -9.53 6.30 14.58
N ILE A 70 -9.73 5.77 13.38
CA ILE A 70 -10.35 4.46 13.14
C ILE A 70 -9.33 3.32 13.37
N THR A 71 -8.10 3.50 12.90
CA THR A 71 -7.04 2.49 13.00
C THR A 71 -5.66 3.15 12.94
N ASP A 72 -4.67 2.59 13.65
CA ASP A 72 -3.28 3.06 13.52
C ASP A 72 -2.74 2.72 12.12
N LEU A 73 -2.46 3.77 11.34
CA LEU A 73 -1.98 3.62 9.96
C LEU A 73 -0.49 3.24 9.87
N ARG A 74 0.30 3.46 10.93
CA ARG A 74 1.75 3.22 10.91
C ARG A 74 2.14 1.78 10.58
N PRO A 75 1.64 0.76 11.32
CA PRO A 75 2.00 -0.62 11.02
C PRO A 75 1.51 -1.08 9.65
N LEU A 76 0.39 -0.52 9.15
CA LEU A 76 -0.12 -0.84 7.82
C LEU A 76 0.75 -0.23 6.72
N ALA A 77 1.18 1.03 6.89
CA ALA A 77 2.08 1.71 5.97
C ALA A 77 3.44 0.98 5.90
N ASP A 78 4.01 0.60 7.06
CA ASP A 78 5.27 -0.16 7.13
C ASP A 78 5.15 -1.53 6.45
N ALA A 79 4.10 -2.30 6.77
CA ALA A 79 3.88 -3.63 6.21
C ALA A 79 3.67 -3.62 4.70
N CYS A 80 2.99 -2.59 4.19
CA CYS A 80 2.69 -2.47 2.76
C CYS A 80 3.74 -1.68 1.97
N GLY A 81 4.66 -0.98 2.64
CA GLY A 81 5.74 -0.24 2.00
C GLY A 81 5.25 0.90 1.11
N MET A 82 4.24 1.65 1.55
CA MET A 82 3.67 2.79 0.83
C MET A 82 3.45 4.00 1.74
N ILE A 83 3.63 5.19 1.21
CA ILE A 83 3.23 6.43 1.88
C ILE A 83 1.70 6.48 1.88
N VAL A 84 1.08 6.83 3.02
CA VAL A 84 -0.37 7.03 3.11
C VAL A 84 -0.64 8.51 3.34
N VAL A 85 -1.50 9.12 2.53
CA VAL A 85 -1.86 10.53 2.59
C VAL A 85 -3.35 10.65 2.84
N CYS A 86 -3.75 11.24 3.96
CA CYS A 86 -5.13 11.47 4.34
C CYS A 86 -5.44 12.97 4.26
N PRO A 87 -5.97 13.50 3.14
CA PRO A 87 -6.35 14.90 3.04
C PRO A 87 -7.67 15.18 3.75
N ASP A 88 -7.85 16.42 4.19
CA ASP A 88 -9.19 16.92 4.46
C ASP A 88 -9.95 17.12 3.15
N GLY A 89 -11.16 16.66 3.10
CA GLY A 89 -12.06 16.77 1.95
C GLY A 89 -13.32 17.57 2.27
N ALA A 90 -13.44 18.11 3.48
CA ALA A 90 -14.66 18.72 4.00
C ALA A 90 -15.89 17.82 3.72
N ASN A 91 -17.05 18.40 3.45
CA ASN A 91 -18.27 17.70 3.03
C ASN A 91 -18.51 17.83 1.52
N SER A 92 -17.43 17.78 0.73
CA SER A 92 -17.42 18.11 -0.70
C SER A 92 -17.82 16.97 -1.63
N TRP A 93 -17.91 15.74 -1.15
CA TRP A 93 -18.00 14.54 -1.98
C TRP A 93 -16.83 14.39 -2.97
N TYR A 94 -15.77 15.17 -2.75
CA TYR A 94 -14.58 15.24 -3.61
C TYR A 94 -14.88 15.66 -5.04
N TRP A 95 -15.92 16.49 -5.20
CA TRP A 95 -16.25 17.14 -6.47
C TRP A 95 -15.59 18.51 -6.58
N ASP A 96 -15.40 18.96 -7.81
CA ASP A 96 -15.36 20.39 -8.10
C ASP A 96 -16.79 20.87 -8.20
N SER A 97 -17.25 21.54 -7.16
CA SER A 97 -18.65 21.99 -7.09
C SER A 97 -18.97 22.97 -8.23
N PRO A 98 -20.02 22.71 -9.02
CA PRO A 98 -20.47 23.67 -10.00
C PRO A 98 -21.19 24.90 -9.41
N LEU A 99 -21.46 24.89 -8.11
CA LEU A 99 -22.19 25.95 -7.41
C LEU A 99 -21.32 26.74 -6.41
N ASP A 100 -20.22 26.13 -5.94
CA ASP A 100 -19.35 26.75 -4.94
C ASP A 100 -17.88 26.72 -5.41
N PRO A 101 -17.32 27.86 -5.84
CA PRO A 101 -15.92 27.95 -6.26
C PRO A 101 -14.92 27.70 -5.12
N ALA A 102 -15.34 27.74 -3.85
CA ALA A 102 -14.51 27.43 -2.69
C ALA A 102 -14.49 25.92 -2.37
N SER A 103 -15.23 25.09 -3.15
CA SER A 103 -15.30 23.64 -3.00
C SER A 103 -14.87 22.94 -4.30
N GLN A 104 -13.55 22.89 -4.53
CA GLN A 104 -12.95 22.35 -5.76
C GLN A 104 -12.01 21.18 -5.41
N PHE A 105 -12.59 20.15 -4.77
CA PHE A 105 -11.81 19.07 -4.18
C PHE A 105 -11.41 17.97 -5.17
N GLU A 106 -12.05 17.86 -6.34
CA GLU A 106 -11.58 16.99 -7.41
C GLU A 106 -10.21 17.47 -7.92
N THR A 107 -10.11 18.75 -8.27
CA THR A 107 -8.83 19.37 -8.68
C THR A 107 -7.78 19.24 -7.58
N PHE A 108 -8.16 19.49 -6.33
CA PHE A 108 -7.22 19.37 -5.21
C PHE A 108 -6.65 17.96 -5.07
N VAL A 109 -7.50 16.94 -5.01
CA VAL A 109 -7.07 15.55 -4.78
C VAL A 109 -6.41 14.93 -6.02
N ALA A 110 -6.84 15.32 -7.22
CA ALA A 110 -6.28 14.76 -8.45
C ALA A 110 -4.96 15.39 -8.88
N GLN A 111 -4.75 16.67 -8.58
CA GLN A 111 -3.64 17.46 -9.14
C GLN A 111 -2.80 18.12 -8.04
N GLU A 112 -3.36 19.06 -7.28
CA GLU A 112 -2.59 19.92 -6.39
C GLU A 112 -1.92 19.12 -5.26
N LEU A 113 -2.65 18.24 -4.61
CA LEU A 113 -2.13 17.39 -3.52
C LEU A 113 -1.05 16.42 -4.00
N PRO A 114 -1.23 15.63 -5.08
CA PRO A 114 -0.17 14.76 -5.58
C PRO A 114 1.09 15.52 -5.98
N ASP A 115 0.97 16.65 -6.65
CA ASP A 115 2.13 17.47 -7.06
C ASP A 115 2.87 18.03 -5.84
N TRP A 116 2.14 18.45 -4.81
CA TRP A 116 2.72 18.92 -3.55
C TRP A 116 3.45 17.81 -2.78
N ILE A 117 2.87 16.60 -2.72
CA ILE A 117 3.45 15.41 -2.07
C ILE A 117 4.71 14.96 -2.82
N ASP A 118 4.67 14.88 -4.15
CA ASP A 118 5.81 14.48 -4.97
C ASP A 118 7.00 15.43 -4.85
N ALA A 119 6.74 16.72 -4.62
CA ALA A 119 7.78 17.72 -4.43
C ALA A 119 8.48 17.64 -3.06
N ARG A 120 7.88 16.99 -2.05
CA ARG A 120 8.37 16.98 -0.66
C ARG A 120 8.75 15.61 -0.13
N TYR A 121 8.20 14.55 -0.68
CA TYR A 121 8.47 13.18 -0.28
C TYR A 121 9.09 12.39 -1.44
N LEU A 122 9.87 11.37 -1.12
CA LEU A 122 10.45 10.49 -2.13
C LEU A 122 9.37 9.54 -2.66
N THR A 123 8.57 10.03 -3.58
CA THR A 123 7.47 9.28 -4.20
C THR A 123 7.85 8.75 -5.58
N ILE A 124 7.04 7.81 -6.09
CA ILE A 124 7.04 7.41 -7.49
C ILE A 124 6.01 8.30 -8.21
N PRO A 125 6.44 9.37 -8.94
CA PRO A 125 5.57 10.42 -9.44
C PRO A 125 4.88 10.06 -10.77
N SER A 126 4.35 8.84 -10.84
CA SER A 126 3.61 8.35 -12.00
C SER A 126 2.29 7.71 -11.57
N ARG A 127 1.38 7.46 -12.51
CA ARG A 127 0.11 6.80 -12.22
C ARG A 127 0.31 5.39 -11.63
N GLU A 128 1.37 4.71 -12.04
CA GLU A 128 1.75 3.38 -11.54
C GLU A 128 2.24 3.41 -10.09
N GLY A 129 2.63 4.58 -9.60
CA GLY A 129 3.01 4.83 -8.20
C GLY A 129 1.88 5.40 -7.34
N ARG A 130 0.66 5.60 -7.88
CA ARG A 130 -0.44 6.23 -7.14
C ARG A 130 -1.71 5.40 -7.14
N ALA A 131 -2.28 5.26 -5.94
CA ALA A 131 -3.61 4.71 -5.72
C ALA A 131 -4.44 5.64 -4.84
N VAL A 132 -5.75 5.54 -4.93
CA VAL A 132 -6.69 6.30 -4.09
C VAL A 132 -7.80 5.38 -3.60
N THR A 133 -8.14 5.48 -2.32
CA THR A 133 -9.29 4.79 -1.73
C THR A 133 -9.92 5.63 -0.62
N GLY A 134 -11.02 5.19 -0.07
CA GLY A 134 -11.68 5.90 1.02
C GLY A 134 -12.93 5.21 1.52
N LEU A 135 -13.51 5.77 2.57
CA LEU A 135 -14.75 5.28 3.16
C LEU A 135 -15.95 6.18 2.82
N SER A 136 -17.13 5.61 2.59
CA SER A 136 -18.39 6.35 2.45
C SER A 136 -18.32 7.44 1.35
N MET A 137 -18.47 8.72 1.70
CA MET A 137 -18.19 9.86 0.81
C MET A 137 -16.79 9.77 0.19
N GLY A 138 -15.78 9.36 0.97
CA GLY A 138 -14.41 9.16 0.47
C GLY A 138 -14.29 7.97 -0.49
N GLY A 139 -15.09 6.91 -0.29
CA GLY A 139 -15.18 5.79 -1.24
C GLY A 139 -15.78 6.23 -2.58
N HIS A 140 -16.81 7.06 -2.55
CA HIS A 140 -17.30 7.76 -3.74
C HIS A 140 -16.19 8.59 -4.38
N GLY A 141 -15.58 9.48 -3.59
CA GLY A 141 -14.56 10.41 -4.08
C GLY A 141 -13.35 9.72 -4.69
N ALA A 142 -12.91 8.61 -4.10
CA ALA A 142 -11.78 7.85 -4.62
C ALA A 142 -12.07 7.27 -6.01
N LEU A 143 -13.22 6.63 -6.20
CA LEU A 143 -13.62 6.12 -7.51
C LEU A 143 -13.92 7.25 -8.48
N TRP A 144 -14.57 8.33 -8.02
CA TRP A 144 -14.85 9.52 -8.83
C TRP A 144 -13.58 10.11 -9.42
N VAL A 145 -12.61 10.41 -8.54
CA VAL A 145 -11.33 11.02 -8.95
C VAL A 145 -10.55 10.10 -9.89
N ALA A 146 -10.41 8.81 -9.54
CA ALA A 146 -9.63 7.88 -10.37
C ALA A 146 -10.23 7.62 -11.74
N LEU A 147 -11.56 7.51 -11.85
CA LEU A 147 -12.25 7.32 -13.15
C LEU A 147 -12.05 8.50 -14.09
N ARG A 148 -11.95 9.70 -13.56
CA ARG A 148 -11.82 10.95 -14.32
C ARG A 148 -10.36 11.35 -14.57
N HIS A 149 -9.43 10.85 -13.74
CA HIS A 149 -8.00 11.15 -13.78
C HIS A 149 -7.15 9.87 -13.86
N LYS A 150 -7.46 9.02 -14.85
CA LYS A 150 -6.74 7.76 -15.12
C LYS A 150 -5.27 7.96 -15.51
N ASP A 151 -4.91 9.15 -15.95
CA ASP A 151 -3.54 9.58 -16.16
C ASP A 151 -2.76 9.84 -14.88
N ARG A 152 -3.47 10.07 -13.76
CA ARG A 152 -2.86 10.38 -12.45
C ARG A 152 -2.86 9.17 -11.50
N PHE A 153 -3.87 8.30 -11.59
CA PHE A 153 -4.05 7.14 -10.72
C PHE A 153 -4.13 5.87 -11.55
N GLY A 154 -3.40 4.83 -11.13
CA GLY A 154 -3.45 3.53 -11.79
C GLY A 154 -4.30 2.51 -11.05
N ALA A 155 -4.61 2.75 -9.77
CA ALA A 155 -5.47 1.89 -8.95
C ALA A 155 -6.41 2.73 -8.08
N ALA A 156 -7.61 2.19 -7.83
CA ALA A 156 -8.60 2.83 -6.98
C ALA A 156 -9.36 1.81 -6.13
N GLY A 157 -9.82 2.27 -4.96
CA GLY A 157 -10.66 1.48 -4.07
C GLY A 157 -11.82 2.27 -3.49
N SER A 158 -12.71 1.54 -2.83
CA SER A 158 -13.84 2.11 -2.11
C SER A 158 -14.29 1.17 -1.01
N THR A 159 -14.47 1.64 0.20
CA THR A 159 -15.17 0.88 1.25
C THR A 159 -16.47 1.57 1.62
N SER A 160 -17.58 0.83 1.56
CA SER A 160 -18.92 1.39 1.83
C SER A 160 -19.21 2.67 1.04
N GLY A 161 -18.76 2.78 -0.22
CA GLY A 161 -18.85 4.01 -0.99
C GLY A 161 -20.27 4.34 -1.49
N GLY A 162 -20.62 5.62 -1.51
CA GLY A 162 -21.86 6.11 -2.13
C GLY A 162 -21.77 6.15 -3.65
N VAL A 163 -21.57 5.00 -4.29
CA VAL A 163 -21.26 4.91 -5.75
C VAL A 163 -22.43 5.25 -6.67
N ASP A 164 -23.66 5.21 -6.13
CA ASP A 164 -24.85 5.83 -6.75
C ASP A 164 -25.55 6.70 -5.71
N ILE A 165 -25.47 8.01 -5.92
CA ILE A 165 -25.99 9.02 -4.99
C ILE A 165 -27.48 9.33 -5.21
N ARG A 166 -28.04 8.98 -6.37
CA ARG A 166 -29.37 9.39 -6.79
C ARG A 166 -30.52 8.84 -5.92
N PRO A 167 -30.39 7.66 -5.26
CA PRO A 167 -31.40 7.20 -4.31
C PRO A 167 -31.44 8.00 -2.99
N PHE A 168 -30.48 8.93 -2.77
CA PHE A 168 -30.30 9.63 -1.49
C PHE A 168 -30.26 11.16 -1.64
N PRO A 169 -31.18 11.80 -2.40
CA PRO A 169 -31.04 13.18 -2.83
C PRO A 169 -31.05 14.21 -1.68
N ASP A 170 -31.67 13.87 -0.54
CA ASP A 170 -31.79 14.76 0.60
C ASP A 170 -30.76 14.51 1.71
N SER A 171 -29.79 13.60 1.45
CA SER A 171 -28.80 13.17 2.43
C SER A 171 -27.47 13.90 2.22
N TRP A 172 -26.69 13.95 3.33
CA TRP A 172 -25.27 14.37 3.36
C TRP A 172 -24.93 15.63 2.55
N GLU A 173 -25.84 16.61 2.60
CA GLU A 173 -25.65 17.95 2.00
C GLU A 173 -25.32 17.98 0.50
N MET A 174 -25.50 16.87 -0.23
CA MET A 174 -25.16 16.79 -1.67
C MET A 174 -25.82 17.88 -2.50
N LYS A 175 -27.05 18.26 -2.13
CA LYS A 175 -27.77 19.34 -2.82
C LYS A 175 -27.11 20.72 -2.66
N LYS A 176 -26.29 20.95 -1.65
CA LYS A 176 -25.49 22.18 -1.54
C LYS A 176 -24.44 22.26 -2.64
N GLN A 177 -23.94 21.10 -3.08
CA GLN A 177 -22.93 20.99 -4.13
C GLN A 177 -23.55 20.92 -5.54
N LEU A 178 -24.70 20.25 -5.68
CA LEU A 178 -25.28 19.89 -6.97
C LEU A 178 -26.61 20.59 -7.29
N GLY A 179 -27.25 21.25 -6.31
CA GLY A 179 -28.63 21.70 -6.40
C GLY A 179 -29.64 20.55 -6.19
N GLU A 180 -30.93 20.85 -6.14
CA GLU A 180 -31.98 19.83 -5.98
C GLU A 180 -31.97 18.85 -7.15
N LEU A 181 -32.09 17.54 -6.87
CA LEU A 181 -32.09 16.51 -7.92
C LEU A 181 -33.20 16.72 -8.95
N LYS A 182 -34.41 17.07 -8.49
CA LYS A 182 -35.58 17.29 -9.35
C LYS A 182 -35.36 18.39 -10.39
N ASP A 183 -34.57 19.40 -10.05
CA ASP A 183 -34.28 20.55 -10.90
C ASP A 183 -33.00 20.38 -11.71
N ASN A 184 -32.12 19.45 -11.32
CA ASN A 184 -30.80 19.24 -11.90
C ASN A 184 -30.47 17.75 -12.14
N PRO A 185 -31.36 16.93 -12.74
CA PRO A 185 -31.14 15.49 -12.86
C PRO A 185 -29.88 15.12 -13.65
N GLU A 186 -29.57 15.87 -14.71
CA GLU A 186 -28.35 15.63 -15.51
C GLU A 186 -27.08 15.92 -14.73
N ARG A 187 -27.07 16.93 -13.87
CA ARG A 187 -25.93 17.23 -13.01
C ARG A 187 -25.69 16.11 -12.01
N TRP A 188 -26.74 15.58 -11.39
CA TRP A 188 -26.62 14.42 -10.48
C TRP A 188 -26.15 13.16 -11.22
N ASN A 189 -26.68 12.90 -12.42
CA ASN A 189 -26.18 11.81 -13.27
C ASN A 189 -24.67 11.98 -13.57
N ALA A 190 -24.27 13.19 -13.96
CA ALA A 190 -22.86 13.46 -14.29
C ALA A 190 -21.91 13.34 -13.11
N HIS A 191 -22.40 13.49 -11.85
CA HIS A 191 -21.60 13.39 -10.62
C HIS A 191 -21.76 12.05 -9.88
N THR A 192 -22.21 11.01 -10.58
CA THR A 192 -22.46 9.68 -10.01
C THR A 192 -21.42 8.67 -10.50
N VAL A 193 -20.72 7.98 -9.59
CA VAL A 193 -19.65 7.04 -9.91
C VAL A 193 -20.09 5.95 -10.88
N ILE A 194 -21.21 5.27 -10.62
CA ILE A 194 -21.71 4.19 -11.48
C ILE A 194 -21.96 4.67 -12.93
N ARG A 195 -22.28 5.93 -13.12
CA ARG A 195 -22.44 6.53 -14.46
C ARG A 195 -21.10 6.80 -15.11
N GLN A 196 -20.12 7.28 -14.36
CA GLN A 196 -18.75 7.47 -14.86
C GLN A 196 -18.09 6.13 -15.22
N ALA A 197 -18.32 5.10 -14.42
CA ALA A 197 -17.82 3.75 -14.66
C ALA A 197 -18.40 3.09 -15.93
N ALA A 198 -19.48 3.61 -16.50
CA ALA A 198 -20.09 3.07 -17.72
C ALA A 198 -19.17 3.13 -18.95
N SER A 199 -18.18 4.03 -18.97
CA SER A 199 -17.21 4.15 -20.06
C SER A 199 -15.86 3.47 -19.77
N LEU A 200 -15.70 2.86 -18.58
CA LEU A 200 -14.45 2.23 -18.20
C LEU A 200 -14.22 0.95 -19.00
N ARG A 201 -12.98 0.74 -19.45
CA ARG A 201 -12.53 -0.46 -20.16
C ARG A 201 -11.64 -1.29 -19.23
N ASP A 202 -11.60 -2.58 -19.48
CA ASP A 202 -10.71 -3.48 -18.75
C ASP A 202 -9.24 -3.06 -18.85
N GLY A 203 -8.53 -3.12 -17.73
CA GLY A 203 -7.12 -2.73 -17.62
C GLY A 203 -6.84 -1.23 -17.53
N GLU A 204 -7.82 -0.33 -17.69
CA GLU A 204 -7.58 1.11 -17.53
C GLU A 204 -7.30 1.53 -16.08
N LEU A 205 -7.93 0.85 -15.11
CA LEU A 205 -7.72 1.01 -13.67
C LEU A 205 -7.77 -0.36 -12.97
N ALA A 206 -6.89 -0.56 -11.99
CA ALA A 206 -7.05 -1.66 -11.05
C ALA A 206 -8.07 -1.26 -9.98
N LEU A 207 -9.10 -2.05 -9.78
CA LEU A 207 -10.22 -1.70 -8.91
C LEU A 207 -10.43 -2.73 -7.80
N ILE A 208 -10.61 -2.23 -6.57
CA ILE A 208 -11.11 -2.98 -5.42
C ILE A 208 -12.18 -2.18 -4.70
N PHE A 209 -13.32 -2.78 -4.41
CA PHE A 209 -14.28 -2.15 -3.52
C PHE A 209 -15.00 -3.17 -2.65
N ASP A 210 -15.51 -2.72 -1.54
CA ASP A 210 -16.18 -3.57 -0.58
C ASP A 210 -17.33 -2.85 0.13
N CYS A 211 -18.29 -3.64 0.58
CA CYS A 211 -19.42 -3.13 1.37
C CYS A 211 -19.96 -4.21 2.29
N GLY A 212 -20.30 -3.84 3.53
CA GLY A 212 -20.99 -4.72 4.43
C GLY A 212 -22.43 -4.96 3.95
N TYR A 213 -22.93 -6.20 4.03
CA TYR A 213 -24.30 -6.48 3.54
C TYR A 213 -25.42 -5.89 4.43
N GLN A 214 -25.07 -5.34 5.58
CA GLN A 214 -25.99 -4.58 6.45
C GLN A 214 -25.86 -3.06 6.25
N ASP A 215 -25.01 -2.63 5.32
CA ASP A 215 -24.79 -1.23 5.00
C ASP A 215 -25.89 -0.72 4.06
N PHE A 216 -26.37 0.49 4.27
CA PHE A 216 -27.39 1.09 3.41
C PHE A 216 -26.89 1.37 1.98
N PHE A 217 -25.57 1.42 1.76
CA PHE A 217 -24.97 1.50 0.42
C PHE A 217 -24.72 0.13 -0.23
N TYR A 218 -25.08 -0.98 0.43
CA TYR A 218 -24.79 -2.31 -0.12
C TYR A 218 -25.35 -2.49 -1.53
N GLN A 219 -26.64 -2.14 -1.72
CA GLN A 219 -27.31 -2.36 -3.02
C GLN A 219 -26.67 -1.55 -4.16
N VAL A 220 -26.25 -0.30 -3.89
CA VAL A 220 -25.62 0.52 -4.95
C VAL A 220 -24.22 0.01 -5.30
N ASN A 221 -23.49 -0.56 -4.33
CA ASN A 221 -22.20 -1.22 -4.61
C ASN A 221 -22.39 -2.55 -5.36
N LEU A 222 -23.40 -3.33 -5.05
CA LEU A 222 -23.76 -4.53 -5.82
C LEU A 222 -24.13 -4.17 -7.26
N ASN A 223 -24.89 -3.11 -7.47
CA ASN A 223 -25.25 -2.63 -8.82
C ASN A 223 -24.01 -2.22 -9.63
N LEU A 224 -23.02 -1.57 -9.00
CA LEU A 224 -21.74 -1.24 -9.63
C LEU A 224 -20.97 -2.51 -10.02
N HIS A 225 -20.88 -3.48 -9.11
CA HIS A 225 -20.27 -4.79 -9.38
C HIS A 225 -20.89 -5.46 -10.61
N GLU A 226 -22.22 -5.59 -10.62
CA GLU A 226 -22.94 -6.20 -11.75
C GLU A 226 -22.74 -5.43 -13.06
N GLN A 227 -22.65 -4.11 -13.00
CA GLN A 227 -22.37 -3.29 -14.19
C GLN A 227 -20.98 -3.58 -14.73
N LEU A 228 -19.95 -3.57 -13.88
CA LEU A 228 -18.57 -3.85 -14.28
C LEU A 228 -18.41 -5.28 -14.81
N MET A 229 -19.10 -6.26 -14.21
CA MET A 229 -19.14 -7.63 -14.72
C MET A 229 -19.73 -7.69 -16.13
N ARG A 230 -20.86 -6.99 -16.39
CA ARG A 230 -21.46 -6.92 -17.74
C ARG A 230 -20.58 -6.24 -18.77
N GLN A 231 -19.72 -5.31 -18.34
CA GLN A 231 -18.75 -4.61 -19.19
C GLN A 231 -17.47 -5.42 -19.42
N GLY A 232 -17.27 -6.53 -18.69
CA GLY A 232 -16.03 -7.31 -18.74
C GLY A 232 -14.85 -6.60 -18.09
N VAL A 233 -15.08 -5.68 -17.15
CA VAL A 233 -14.03 -4.95 -16.41
C VAL A 233 -13.63 -5.75 -15.18
N GLY A 234 -12.35 -6.15 -15.11
CA GLY A 234 -11.76 -6.86 -13.98
C GLY A 234 -11.71 -5.99 -12.73
N HIS A 235 -12.20 -6.51 -11.61
CA HIS A 235 -12.21 -5.84 -10.31
C HIS A 235 -12.39 -6.83 -9.16
N ASP A 236 -11.93 -6.46 -7.96
CA ASP A 236 -12.21 -7.19 -6.73
C ASP A 236 -13.44 -6.56 -6.03
N PHE A 237 -14.48 -7.36 -5.78
CA PHE A 237 -15.62 -6.96 -4.95
C PHE A 237 -15.74 -7.86 -3.73
N LEU A 238 -15.59 -7.28 -2.53
CA LEU A 238 -15.63 -8.02 -1.27
C LEU A 238 -16.91 -7.69 -0.50
N VAL A 239 -17.63 -8.74 -0.10
CA VAL A 239 -18.84 -8.62 0.71
C VAL A 239 -18.65 -9.38 2.01
N ARG A 240 -18.90 -8.72 3.14
CA ARG A 240 -18.71 -9.30 4.47
C ARG A 240 -19.86 -8.88 5.40
N PRO A 241 -20.06 -9.61 6.54
CA PRO A 241 -20.90 -9.11 7.62
C PRO A 241 -20.41 -7.74 8.09
N GLY A 242 -21.32 -6.79 8.27
CA GLY A 242 -21.04 -5.46 8.78
C GLY A 242 -21.94 -4.39 8.21
N ALA A 243 -21.91 -3.23 8.85
CA ALA A 243 -22.75 -2.07 8.54
C ALA A 243 -21.86 -0.83 8.32
N HIS A 244 -22.45 0.32 8.08
CA HIS A 244 -21.78 1.59 7.81
C HIS A 244 -21.14 2.17 9.07
N ASN A 245 -20.01 1.61 9.51
CA ASN A 245 -19.35 2.02 10.75
C ASN A 245 -17.85 1.76 10.76
N ALA A 246 -17.16 2.36 11.74
CA ALA A 246 -15.72 2.30 11.92
C ALA A 246 -15.19 0.86 12.07
N ALA A 247 -15.93 -0.04 12.72
CA ALA A 247 -15.50 -1.43 12.88
C ALA A 247 -15.39 -2.16 11.54
N TYR A 248 -16.33 -1.92 10.62
CA TYR A 248 -16.26 -2.46 9.27
C TYR A 248 -15.09 -1.87 8.49
N TRP A 249 -14.93 -0.55 8.50
CA TRP A 249 -13.89 0.14 7.74
C TRP A 249 -12.48 -0.20 8.22
N SER A 250 -12.27 -0.32 9.54
CA SER A 250 -11.01 -0.78 10.12
C SER A 250 -10.63 -2.19 9.65
N ALA A 251 -11.59 -3.10 9.56
CA ALA A 251 -11.37 -4.46 9.07
C ALA A 251 -11.18 -4.52 7.54
N SER A 252 -11.70 -3.55 6.81
CA SER A 252 -11.62 -3.48 5.35
C SER A 252 -10.26 -2.96 4.85
N LEU A 253 -9.73 -1.92 5.49
CA LEU A 253 -8.53 -1.22 5.03
C LEU A 253 -7.32 -2.15 4.77
N PRO A 254 -6.96 -3.11 5.65
CA PRO A 254 -5.85 -4.02 5.39
C PRO A 254 -5.99 -4.83 4.10
N CYS A 255 -7.22 -5.24 3.75
CA CYS A 255 -7.48 -5.98 2.51
C CYS A 255 -7.23 -5.11 1.28
N GLN A 256 -7.70 -3.86 1.31
CA GLN A 256 -7.47 -2.91 0.22
C GLN A 256 -5.99 -2.53 0.11
N MET A 257 -5.30 -2.29 1.23
CA MET A 257 -3.87 -1.98 1.21
C MET A 257 -3.03 -3.14 0.66
N LEU A 258 -3.38 -4.39 0.95
CA LEU A 258 -2.74 -5.56 0.35
C LEU A 258 -2.96 -5.64 -1.17
N PHE A 259 -4.17 -5.30 -1.64
CA PHE A 259 -4.45 -5.20 -3.08
C PHE A 259 -3.55 -4.16 -3.74
N PHE A 260 -3.45 -2.95 -3.18
CA PHE A 260 -2.59 -1.89 -3.71
C PHE A 260 -1.10 -2.26 -3.65
N GLN A 261 -0.64 -2.88 -2.56
CA GLN A 261 0.73 -3.37 -2.45
C GLN A 261 1.08 -4.32 -3.60
N ARG A 262 0.21 -5.29 -3.89
CA ARG A 262 0.40 -6.24 -5.00
C ARG A 262 0.38 -5.55 -6.36
N TRP A 263 -0.50 -4.56 -6.52
CA TRP A 263 -0.58 -3.79 -7.75
C TRP A 263 0.68 -2.94 -7.96
N PHE A 264 1.15 -2.23 -6.95
CA PHE A 264 2.39 -1.44 -7.00
C PHE A 264 3.61 -2.32 -7.28
N ALA A 265 3.71 -3.49 -6.66
CA ALA A 265 4.81 -4.41 -6.89
C ALA A 265 4.93 -4.85 -8.36
N ARG A 266 3.81 -4.90 -9.08
CA ARG A 266 3.78 -5.30 -10.50
C ARG A 266 3.95 -4.15 -11.48
N ASN A 267 3.48 -2.95 -11.13
CA ASN A 267 3.29 -1.85 -12.09
C ASN A 267 4.15 -0.62 -11.78
N ALA A 268 4.44 -0.33 -10.50
CA ALA A 268 5.27 0.82 -10.17
C ALA A 268 6.69 0.63 -10.71
N PRO A 269 7.29 1.68 -11.30
CA PRO A 269 8.69 1.62 -11.69
C PRO A 269 9.56 1.22 -10.51
N GLN A 270 10.13 0.03 -10.60
CA GLN A 270 11.10 -0.39 -9.59
C GLN A 270 12.31 0.55 -9.69
N PRO A 271 12.86 1.06 -8.58
CA PRO A 271 14.12 1.77 -8.63
C PRO A 271 15.10 0.86 -9.38
N ALA A 272 15.78 1.42 -10.39
CA ALA A 272 16.83 0.68 -11.05
C ALA A 272 17.71 0.07 -9.95
N VAL A 273 17.72 -1.25 -9.88
CA VAL A 273 18.52 -1.98 -8.90
C VAL A 273 19.97 -1.65 -9.28
N THR A 274 20.50 -0.57 -8.72
CA THR A 274 21.94 -0.42 -8.62
C THR A 274 22.40 -1.68 -7.91
N ALA A 275 23.34 -2.41 -8.48
CA ALA A 275 23.67 -3.80 -8.16
C ALA A 275 24.15 -4.09 -6.71
N SER A 276 23.48 -3.51 -5.72
CA SER A 276 23.64 -3.76 -4.30
C SER A 276 22.48 -4.63 -3.79
N GLY A 277 22.20 -5.74 -4.48
CA GLY A 277 21.33 -6.78 -3.93
C GLY A 277 21.80 -7.14 -2.53
N ARG A 278 20.88 -7.24 -1.57
CA ARG A 278 21.25 -7.62 -0.19
C ARG A 278 21.85 -9.01 -0.20
N ARG A 279 23.16 -9.07 0.01
CA ARG A 279 23.85 -10.34 0.17
C ARG A 279 23.59 -10.88 1.56
N VAL A 280 23.07 -12.09 1.63
CA VAL A 280 22.88 -12.83 2.89
C VAL A 280 23.79 -14.04 2.83
N VAL A 281 24.86 -14.00 3.61
CA VAL A 281 25.85 -15.08 3.66
C VAL A 281 25.62 -15.88 4.92
N TYR A 282 25.36 -17.18 4.77
CA TYR A 282 25.28 -18.14 5.85
C TYR A 282 26.63 -18.83 5.98
N ILE A 283 27.34 -18.60 7.07
CA ILE A 283 28.59 -19.23 7.38
C ILE A 283 28.43 -20.11 8.63
N GLY A 284 28.97 -21.30 8.62
CA GLY A 284 28.84 -22.23 9.74
C GLY A 284 29.37 -23.62 9.43
N ASP A 285 28.98 -24.55 10.26
CA ASP A 285 29.33 -25.98 10.20
C ASP A 285 28.35 -26.83 9.36
N SER A 286 28.24 -28.10 9.64
CA SER A 286 27.36 -29.06 8.97
C SER A 286 25.88 -28.69 9.00
N ILE A 287 25.41 -27.99 10.05
CA ILE A 287 24.02 -27.56 10.16
C ILE A 287 23.74 -26.45 9.13
N THR A 288 24.66 -25.52 8.97
CA THR A 288 24.58 -24.48 7.93
C THR A 288 24.84 -25.04 6.55
N ASP A 289 25.76 -26.00 6.43
CA ASP A 289 26.05 -26.70 5.17
C ASP A 289 24.77 -27.35 4.60
N GLY A 290 23.93 -27.92 5.45
CA GLY A 290 22.67 -28.50 5.04
C GLY A 290 22.82 -29.60 3.97
N ASN A 291 24.00 -30.19 3.88
CA ASN A 291 24.35 -31.27 2.96
C ASN A 291 24.22 -30.86 1.46
N TRP A 292 24.52 -29.58 1.14
CA TRP A 292 24.55 -29.14 -0.24
C TRP A 292 25.90 -29.50 -0.90
N GLY A 293 25.89 -30.38 -1.87
CA GLY A 293 27.10 -30.88 -2.49
C GLY A 293 27.93 -31.79 -1.56
N LYS A 294 28.88 -32.50 -2.10
CA LYS A 294 29.79 -33.35 -1.30
C LYS A 294 30.78 -32.47 -0.55
N ALA A 295 30.82 -32.60 0.77
CA ALA A 295 31.84 -32.00 1.61
C ALA A 295 33.17 -32.72 1.34
N ASP A 296 33.96 -32.18 0.41
CA ASP A 296 35.30 -32.66 0.10
C ASP A 296 36.40 -31.79 0.74
N GLY A 297 36.01 -31.02 1.75
CA GLY A 297 36.90 -30.09 2.46
C GLY A 297 37.20 -28.79 1.72
N LYS A 298 36.55 -28.56 0.58
CA LYS A 298 36.71 -27.31 -0.16
C LYS A 298 35.74 -26.22 0.35
N PRO A 299 36.14 -24.95 0.33
CA PRO A 299 35.22 -23.85 0.53
C PRO A 299 34.00 -23.98 -0.39
N SER A 300 32.86 -23.56 0.12
CA SER A 300 31.60 -23.66 -0.66
C SER A 300 31.64 -22.91 -1.98
N SER A 301 32.46 -21.86 -2.08
CA SER A 301 32.75 -21.15 -3.34
C SER A 301 33.41 -22.01 -4.44
N GLN A 302 34.08 -23.09 -4.06
CA GLN A 302 34.81 -24.00 -4.94
C GLN A 302 34.09 -25.33 -5.21
N ARG A 303 32.92 -25.54 -4.62
CA ARG A 303 32.13 -26.77 -4.81
C ARG A 303 31.48 -26.76 -6.17
N ASN A 304 31.67 -27.86 -6.89
CA ASN A 304 31.01 -28.04 -8.20
C ASN A 304 29.58 -28.53 -8.00
N LEU A 305 28.62 -27.66 -8.22
CA LEU A 305 27.18 -27.95 -8.11
C LEU A 305 26.71 -28.67 -9.38
N TRP A 306 26.91 -30.00 -9.43
CA TRP A 306 26.34 -30.83 -10.50
C TRP A 306 24.84 -31.07 -10.34
N ASP A 307 24.33 -30.95 -9.12
CA ASP A 307 22.90 -31.06 -8.77
C ASP A 307 22.37 -29.69 -8.29
N ARG A 308 21.74 -28.97 -9.20
CA ARG A 308 21.17 -27.64 -8.92
C ARG A 308 19.99 -27.66 -7.96
N ASN A 309 19.42 -28.83 -7.66
CA ASN A 309 18.28 -28.95 -6.74
C ASN A 309 18.65 -28.73 -5.27
N HIS A 310 19.94 -28.79 -4.95
CA HIS A 310 20.44 -28.60 -3.59
C HIS A 310 21.32 -27.35 -3.43
N LEU A 311 21.03 -26.32 -4.22
CA LEU A 311 21.84 -25.09 -4.25
C LEU A 311 22.02 -24.43 -2.87
N PHE A 312 21.03 -24.57 -1.98
CA PHE A 312 21.06 -24.03 -0.61
C PHE A 312 21.14 -25.12 0.45
N GLY A 313 21.29 -26.39 0.08
CA GLY A 313 21.19 -27.53 0.98
C GLY A 313 19.76 -27.83 1.40
N SER A 314 19.60 -28.79 2.33
CA SER A 314 18.30 -29.20 2.88
C SER A 314 18.04 -28.67 4.31
N GLY A 315 18.92 -27.81 4.80
CA GLY A 315 18.84 -27.25 6.14
C GLY A 315 18.00 -25.96 6.26
N TYR A 316 18.13 -25.29 7.39
CA TYR A 316 17.39 -24.06 7.69
C TYR A 316 17.64 -22.94 6.67
N MET A 317 18.80 -22.89 6.06
CA MET A 317 19.11 -21.88 5.03
C MET A 317 18.21 -22.02 3.82
N TYR A 318 17.92 -23.25 3.36
CA TYR A 318 16.96 -23.47 2.29
C TYR A 318 15.58 -22.87 2.63
N LEU A 319 15.12 -23.11 3.87
CA LEU A 319 13.83 -22.57 4.31
C LEU A 319 13.84 -21.04 4.34
N CYS A 320 14.90 -20.44 4.87
CA CYS A 320 15.06 -18.97 4.87
C CYS A 320 15.12 -18.39 3.46
N ALA A 321 15.96 -18.95 2.59
CA ALA A 321 16.09 -18.47 1.22
C ALA A 321 14.76 -18.59 0.45
N SER A 322 14.07 -19.73 0.56
CA SER A 322 12.76 -19.96 -0.06
C SER A 322 11.70 -18.98 0.47
N TYR A 323 11.69 -18.76 1.78
CA TYR A 323 10.77 -17.78 2.39
C TYR A 323 10.99 -16.38 1.83
N TYR A 324 12.23 -15.86 1.91
CA TYR A 324 12.50 -14.50 1.48
C TYR A 324 12.39 -14.31 -0.04
N GLN A 325 12.80 -15.28 -0.84
CA GLN A 325 12.64 -15.22 -2.31
C GLN A 325 11.18 -15.38 -2.74
N GLY A 326 10.39 -16.19 -2.02
CA GLY A 326 8.97 -16.37 -2.30
C GLY A 326 8.10 -15.20 -1.87
N TYR A 327 8.35 -14.65 -0.70
CA TYR A 327 7.52 -13.56 -0.13
C TYR A 327 8.01 -12.16 -0.49
N PHE A 328 9.29 -12.00 -0.87
CA PHE A 328 9.89 -10.71 -1.19
C PHE A 328 10.73 -10.79 -2.47
N PRO A 329 10.14 -11.22 -3.61
CA PRO A 329 10.89 -11.45 -4.85
C PRO A 329 11.57 -10.18 -5.37
N ASP A 330 10.98 -9.01 -5.09
CA ASP A 330 11.46 -7.72 -5.60
C ASP A 330 12.61 -7.12 -4.78
N ARG A 331 13.01 -7.76 -3.69
CA ARG A 331 14.09 -7.25 -2.82
C ARG A 331 15.48 -7.71 -3.21
N ASP A 332 15.64 -8.45 -4.31
CA ASP A 332 16.91 -9.00 -4.85
C ASP A 332 17.81 -9.59 -3.76
N TYR A 333 17.21 -10.43 -2.90
CA TYR A 333 17.99 -11.17 -1.91
C TYR A 333 18.83 -12.23 -2.61
N ARG A 334 20.15 -12.17 -2.43
CA ARG A 334 21.10 -13.16 -2.89
C ARG A 334 21.62 -13.94 -1.71
N PHE A 335 21.29 -15.22 -1.66
CA PHE A 335 21.68 -16.11 -0.59
C PHE A 335 22.90 -16.94 -0.97
N PHE A 336 23.86 -16.99 -0.06
CA PHE A 336 25.09 -17.75 -0.24
C PHE A 336 25.26 -18.71 0.93
N ASN A 337 25.29 -19.99 0.66
CA ASN A 337 25.65 -21.00 1.65
C ASN A 337 27.17 -21.16 1.68
N ARG A 338 27.79 -20.87 2.83
CA ARG A 338 29.21 -21.01 3.12
C ARG A 338 29.44 -21.97 4.30
N GLY A 339 28.46 -22.82 4.61
CA GLY A 339 28.61 -23.88 5.58
C GLY A 339 29.60 -24.94 5.12
N VAL A 340 30.39 -25.51 6.04
CA VAL A 340 31.30 -26.62 5.78
C VAL A 340 31.19 -27.61 6.95
N GLY A 341 30.79 -28.84 6.64
CA GLY A 341 30.63 -29.88 7.65
C GLY A 341 31.96 -30.12 8.39
N GLY A 342 31.86 -30.23 9.71
CA GLY A 342 33.02 -30.49 10.60
C GLY A 342 33.84 -29.26 11.01
N HIS A 343 33.49 -28.06 10.50
CA HIS A 343 34.23 -26.85 10.88
C HIS A 343 33.85 -26.36 12.28
N ALA A 344 34.87 -25.98 13.06
CA ALA A 344 34.78 -25.33 14.36
C ALA A 344 34.89 -23.79 14.18
N LEU A 345 34.72 -23.03 15.25
CA LEU A 345 34.78 -21.57 15.23
C LEU A 345 36.09 -21.02 14.68
N GLY A 346 37.23 -21.68 14.97
CA GLY A 346 38.54 -21.31 14.44
C GLY A 346 38.64 -21.42 12.92
N ASP A 347 38.04 -22.45 12.36
CA ASP A 347 38.03 -22.70 10.92
C ASP A 347 37.14 -21.65 10.21
N LEU A 348 36.04 -21.23 10.82
CA LEU A 348 35.19 -20.17 10.33
C LEU A 348 35.93 -18.82 10.29
N ALA A 349 36.68 -18.51 11.34
CA ALA A 349 37.49 -17.30 11.43
C ALA A 349 38.60 -17.28 10.37
N ALA A 350 39.25 -18.42 10.13
CA ALA A 350 40.34 -18.52 9.15
C ALA A 350 39.90 -18.25 7.69
N ARG A 351 38.66 -18.58 7.35
CA ARG A 351 38.15 -18.41 5.97
C ARG A 351 37.18 -17.24 5.81
N TRP A 352 37.03 -16.39 6.84
CA TRP A 352 36.07 -15.28 6.82
C TRP A 352 36.25 -14.35 5.61
N GLN A 353 37.50 -13.97 5.32
CA GLN A 353 37.81 -13.05 4.24
C GLN A 353 37.52 -13.63 2.84
N GLU A 354 37.51 -14.95 2.71
CA GLU A 354 37.23 -15.62 1.44
C GLU A 354 35.74 -15.81 1.22
N ASP A 355 34.99 -16.11 2.27
CA ASP A 355 33.57 -16.51 2.19
C ASP A 355 32.60 -15.35 2.32
N VAL A 356 32.97 -14.22 2.94
CA VAL A 356 32.13 -13.06 3.23
C VAL A 356 32.63 -11.82 2.50
#